data_816028f9a293b122763eaaea1a832344
#
_entry.id   816028f9a293b122763eaaea1a832344
#
_cell.length_a   1.000
_cell.length_b   1.000
_cell.length_c   1.000
_cell.angle_alpha   90.00
_cell.angle_beta   90.00
_cell.angle_gamma   90.00
#
_symmetry.space_group_name_H-M   'P 1'
#
loop_
_entity.id
_entity.type
_entity.pdbx_description
1 polymer ?
#
loop_
_entity_poly.entity_id
_entity_poly.type
_entity_poly.pdbx_seq_one_letter_code
_entity_poly.pdbx_strand_id
1 'polypeptide(L)'
;MPSKNKIIKDMQFHHSMISKVLVWCLALLFLILFWNLKLEGISRPTAHIPAAIDGKIRITVGALREIVVQGESSDEPLNITIRISSEENQVVYEETFEGITLTGDRDTIAQFAKEEPLSLTPGNYYVEVSTEGKQIPLRALFIEYNGDYKNSYIGLSVIILMILAAVLVMCERSAWKLETAYIVVTIFLGVLLSYVMPPLCAGDEYAHFLESYQLSSKILHTQDKDDNGYVLLRADDYDSAVYLHDAASISDWFETFGRGNVTDMVSAGEKSTVASKSWYVYLPSALMLALVRICGGSGHILLLLGRLTNLLIVTVLIALSIKLIPRGKVFVACLGLLPETIYLANSFSYDGINLGLCILLASYFYYMYDRSEHITWKQLIVYVVLCALMIPVKTVYIWYVFLLLLLPMKKIALPKKVIALLLAGAGVVVVVIAIKLWPSISSLSTSGLAPSTGEMDGVSISYIMNNPKDFITVLGNSLFPELAGFKYPERYLSTSFGQVLAADRYSGRDLYTMPAWMCAAVLITAMIGLEDTKENPISARKRMAITCLGCCMVFGVFMAMYFASTLIASRKIYGISGRYFLPVYALLPLIVKNLWFEVKFDVKKVCMAVMVLINLFYWFDVFWHYSYVYFAQPVV
;
A
#
# COMPACT_ATOMS: atom_id res chain seq x y z
N MET A 1 29.80 -48.75 4.95
CA MET A 1 29.13 -47.54 5.44
C MET A 1 29.12 -46.51 4.34
N PRO A 2 28.01 -45.92 3.96
CA PRO A 2 28.01 -44.87 2.94
C PRO A 2 28.86 -43.68 3.41
N SER A 3 29.63 -43.10 2.49
CA SER A 3 30.52 -41.99 2.82
C SER A 3 29.69 -40.81 3.36
N LYS A 4 30.24 -40.08 4.36
CA LYS A 4 29.59 -38.90 4.97
C LYS A 4 29.05 -37.92 3.93
N ASN A 5 29.73 -37.79 2.78
CA ASN A 5 29.31 -36.97 1.64
C ASN A 5 28.06 -37.52 0.92
N LYS A 6 27.86 -38.87 0.89
CA LYS A 6 26.66 -39.46 0.28
C LYS A 6 25.43 -39.21 1.17
N ILE A 7 25.56 -39.37 2.48
CA ILE A 7 24.49 -39.09 3.44
C ILE A 7 24.07 -37.61 3.39
N ILE A 8 25.02 -36.68 3.32
CA ILE A 8 24.74 -35.25 3.20
C ILE A 8 24.01 -34.93 1.88
N LYS A 9 24.45 -35.53 0.75
CA LYS A 9 23.77 -35.35 -0.55
C LYS A 9 22.35 -35.93 -0.55
N ASP A 10 22.16 -37.09 0.04
CA ASP A 10 20.83 -37.72 0.15
C ASP A 10 19.90 -36.91 1.04
N MET A 11 20.38 -36.36 2.16
CA MET A 11 19.62 -35.43 3.00
C MET A 11 19.26 -34.16 2.26
N GLN A 12 20.19 -33.54 1.55
CA GLN A 12 19.92 -32.34 0.75
C GLN A 12 18.91 -32.60 -0.36
N PHE A 13 18.99 -33.77 -1.02
CA PHE A 13 18.02 -34.18 -2.04
C PHE A 13 16.61 -34.35 -1.44
N HIS A 14 16.48 -35.03 -0.30
CA HIS A 14 15.20 -35.18 0.40
C HIS A 14 14.61 -33.84 0.85
N HIS A 15 15.41 -32.96 1.42
CA HIS A 15 14.95 -31.61 1.80
C HIS A 15 14.47 -30.79 0.60
N SER A 16 15.19 -30.88 -0.54
CA SER A 16 14.78 -30.20 -1.77
C SER A 16 13.48 -30.77 -2.33
N MET A 17 13.27 -32.08 -2.30
CA MET A 17 12.05 -32.73 -2.76
C MET A 17 10.84 -32.37 -1.87
N ILE A 18 11.00 -32.44 -0.55
CA ILE A 18 9.96 -32.05 0.40
C ILE A 18 9.55 -30.59 0.19
N SER A 19 10.53 -29.69 0.00
CA SER A 19 10.25 -28.25 -0.25
C SER A 19 9.44 -28.04 -1.53
N LYS A 20 9.73 -28.79 -2.61
CA LYS A 20 8.97 -28.73 -3.86
C LYS A 20 7.53 -29.18 -3.68
N VAL A 21 7.35 -30.36 -3.08
CA VAL A 21 6.02 -30.91 -2.82
C VAL A 21 5.20 -29.94 -1.96
N LEU A 22 5.82 -29.40 -0.91
CA LEU A 22 5.15 -28.44 -0.02
C LEU A 22 4.72 -27.18 -0.76
N VAL A 23 5.57 -26.60 -1.62
CA VAL A 23 5.23 -25.40 -2.41
C VAL A 23 4.05 -25.67 -3.34
N TRP A 24 4.04 -26.81 -4.05
CA TRP A 24 2.91 -27.15 -4.92
C TRP A 24 1.62 -27.45 -4.14
N CYS A 25 1.72 -28.11 -2.99
CA CYS A 25 0.56 -28.31 -2.11
C CYS A 25 0.01 -26.98 -1.60
N LEU A 26 0.89 -26.04 -1.21
CA LEU A 26 0.49 -24.70 -0.80
C LEU A 26 -0.13 -23.91 -1.96
N ALA A 27 0.43 -23.99 -3.16
CA ALA A 27 -0.12 -23.36 -4.35
C ALA A 27 -1.53 -23.88 -4.64
N LEU A 28 -1.73 -25.20 -4.58
CA LEU A 28 -3.04 -25.81 -4.75
C LEU A 28 -4.03 -25.40 -3.65
N LEU A 29 -3.57 -25.36 -2.38
CA LEU A 29 -4.37 -24.89 -1.26
C LEU A 29 -4.79 -23.42 -1.44
N PHE A 30 -3.87 -22.54 -1.86
CA PHE A 30 -4.18 -21.15 -2.16
C PHE A 30 -5.22 -21.03 -3.27
N LEU A 31 -5.09 -21.80 -4.36
CA LEU A 31 -6.08 -21.83 -5.44
C LEU A 31 -7.45 -22.28 -4.96
N ILE A 32 -7.51 -23.34 -4.14
CA ILE A 32 -8.78 -23.85 -3.59
C ILE A 32 -9.41 -22.81 -2.65
N LEU A 33 -8.63 -22.21 -1.74
CA LEU A 33 -9.12 -21.19 -0.83
C LEU A 33 -9.62 -19.96 -1.59
N PHE A 34 -8.86 -19.51 -2.56
CA PHE A 34 -9.24 -18.37 -3.38
C PHE A 34 -10.52 -18.66 -4.19
N TRP A 35 -10.59 -19.83 -4.79
CA TRP A 35 -11.79 -20.30 -5.49
C TRP A 35 -13.02 -20.30 -4.58
N ASN A 36 -12.95 -20.97 -3.43
CA ASN A 36 -14.12 -21.09 -2.55
C ASN A 36 -14.53 -19.78 -1.87
N LEU A 37 -13.54 -18.93 -1.51
CA LEU A 37 -13.82 -17.69 -0.76
C LEU A 37 -14.19 -16.51 -1.68
N LYS A 38 -13.81 -16.55 -2.95
CA LYS A 38 -13.98 -15.41 -3.87
C LYS A 38 -14.98 -15.67 -5.00
N LEU A 39 -15.20 -16.91 -5.39
CA LEU A 39 -16.11 -17.21 -6.50
C LEU A 39 -17.54 -16.80 -6.21
N GLU A 40 -18.00 -16.95 -4.97
CA GLU A 40 -19.33 -16.45 -4.55
C GLU A 40 -19.38 -14.92 -4.52
N GLY A 41 -18.29 -14.25 -4.14
CA GLY A 41 -18.17 -12.79 -4.17
C GLY A 41 -17.99 -12.23 -5.58
N ILE A 42 -17.27 -12.93 -6.44
CA ILE A 42 -17.03 -12.56 -7.85
C ILE A 42 -18.31 -12.68 -8.69
N SER A 43 -19.26 -13.52 -8.28
CA SER A 43 -20.55 -13.66 -8.98
C SER A 43 -21.50 -12.47 -8.80
N ARG A 44 -21.12 -11.44 -8.04
CA ARG A 44 -21.92 -10.24 -7.76
C ARG A 44 -21.09 -8.97 -7.85
N PRO A 45 -20.58 -8.63 -9.01
CA PRO A 45 -19.95 -7.33 -9.14
C PRO A 45 -21.02 -6.25 -9.18
N THR A 46 -20.83 -5.25 -8.34
CA THR A 46 -21.62 -4.02 -8.36
C THR A 46 -20.88 -2.99 -9.19
N ALA A 47 -21.32 -2.75 -10.39
CA ALA A 47 -20.82 -1.66 -11.19
C ALA A 47 -21.57 -0.38 -10.81
N HIS A 48 -20.83 0.62 -10.31
CA HIS A 48 -21.35 1.96 -10.09
C HIS A 48 -21.14 2.76 -11.38
N ILE A 49 -22.20 3.02 -12.11
CA ILE A 49 -22.11 3.84 -13.30
C ILE A 49 -22.70 5.20 -12.97
N PRO A 50 -21.94 6.31 -13.08
CA PRO A 50 -22.57 7.63 -13.03
C PRO A 50 -23.45 7.75 -14.25
N ALA A 51 -24.66 8.20 -14.08
CA ALA A 51 -25.42 8.72 -15.18
C ALA A 51 -24.73 10.02 -15.64
N ALA A 52 -23.84 9.92 -16.61
CA ALA A 52 -23.64 11.05 -17.49
C ALA A 52 -25.01 11.37 -18.11
N ILE A 53 -25.22 12.62 -18.45
CA ILE A 53 -26.51 13.17 -18.95
C ILE A 53 -27.11 12.33 -20.09
N ASP A 54 -26.32 11.47 -20.75
CA ASP A 54 -26.73 10.60 -21.88
C ASP A 54 -26.81 9.09 -21.54
N GLY A 55 -26.64 8.68 -20.27
CA GLY A 55 -26.98 7.33 -19.77
C GLY A 55 -26.38 6.12 -20.49
N LYS A 56 -25.28 6.29 -21.25
CA LYS A 56 -24.69 5.20 -22.05
C LYS A 56 -23.85 4.27 -21.17
N ILE A 57 -24.16 2.98 -21.19
CA ILE A 57 -23.41 1.95 -20.45
C ILE A 57 -22.88 0.90 -21.41
N ARG A 58 -21.70 0.37 -21.11
CA ARG A 58 -21.15 -0.79 -21.80
C ARG A 58 -21.28 -2.02 -20.92
N ILE A 59 -22.05 -2.99 -21.37
CA ILE A 59 -22.19 -4.28 -20.71
C ILE A 59 -21.25 -5.28 -21.39
N THR A 60 -20.22 -5.71 -20.67
CA THR A 60 -19.19 -6.59 -21.22
C THR A 60 -19.56 -8.06 -21.12
N VAL A 61 -20.23 -8.49 -20.07
CA VAL A 61 -20.69 -9.88 -19.87
C VAL A 61 -21.82 -9.92 -18.85
N GLY A 62 -22.87 -10.68 -19.07
CA GLY A 62 -23.69 -11.20 -17.99
C GLY A 62 -25.14 -10.78 -17.98
N ALA A 63 -25.73 -10.92 -16.83
CA ALA A 63 -27.13 -10.70 -16.54
C ALA A 63 -27.28 -9.55 -15.54
N LEU A 64 -28.19 -8.64 -15.87
CA LEU A 64 -28.53 -7.53 -14.99
C LEU A 64 -29.34 -8.03 -13.80
N ARG A 65 -28.95 -7.68 -12.59
CA ARG A 65 -29.64 -8.10 -11.37
C ARG A 65 -30.39 -7.01 -10.66
N GLU A 66 -29.82 -5.83 -10.60
CA GLU A 66 -30.37 -4.74 -9.82
C GLU A 66 -30.08 -3.41 -10.50
N ILE A 67 -31.08 -2.55 -10.52
CA ILE A 67 -30.94 -1.16 -10.94
C ILE A 67 -31.23 -0.29 -9.73
N VAL A 68 -30.20 0.42 -9.28
CA VAL A 68 -30.26 1.34 -8.16
C VAL A 68 -30.09 2.76 -8.67
N VAL A 69 -30.96 3.63 -8.26
CA VAL A 69 -30.95 5.05 -8.64
C VAL A 69 -30.58 5.88 -7.42
N GLN A 70 -29.68 6.82 -7.59
CA GLN A 70 -29.36 7.83 -6.58
C GLN A 70 -29.78 9.19 -7.15
N GLY A 71 -30.97 9.64 -6.76
CA GLY A 71 -31.58 10.91 -7.18
C GLY A 71 -31.76 11.89 -6.02
N GLU A 72 -32.47 12.97 -6.29
CA GLU A 72 -32.97 13.84 -5.22
C GLU A 72 -34.13 13.18 -4.50
N SER A 73 -34.27 13.40 -3.19
CA SER A 73 -35.40 12.87 -2.42
C SER A 73 -36.73 13.36 -2.99
N SER A 74 -37.72 12.49 -3.06
CA SER A 74 -39.09 12.86 -3.44
C SER A 74 -40.02 12.76 -2.25
N ASP A 75 -40.83 13.79 -2.02
CA ASP A 75 -41.83 13.80 -0.93
C ASP A 75 -43.09 12.99 -1.30
N GLU A 76 -43.32 12.75 -2.59
CA GLU A 76 -44.45 11.99 -3.12
C GLU A 76 -43.96 10.74 -3.88
N PRO A 77 -44.76 9.66 -3.86
CA PRO A 77 -44.43 8.45 -4.66
C PRO A 77 -44.50 8.78 -6.15
N LEU A 78 -43.46 8.33 -6.87
CA LEU A 78 -43.27 8.52 -8.30
C LEU A 78 -43.47 7.20 -9.07
N ASN A 79 -43.96 7.30 -10.29
CA ASN A 79 -43.92 6.21 -11.25
C ASN A 79 -42.65 6.36 -12.07
N ILE A 80 -41.73 5.42 -11.96
CA ILE A 80 -40.40 5.50 -12.56
C ILE A 80 -40.33 4.46 -13.72
N THR A 81 -40.09 4.95 -14.92
CA THR A 81 -39.87 4.10 -16.10
C THR A 81 -38.39 3.94 -16.36
N ILE A 82 -37.94 2.70 -16.44
CA ILE A 82 -36.57 2.34 -16.83
C ILE A 82 -36.62 1.77 -18.23
N ARG A 83 -35.81 2.33 -19.12
CA ARG A 83 -35.67 1.89 -20.51
C ARG A 83 -34.24 1.59 -20.85
N ILE A 84 -33.97 0.40 -21.36
CA ILE A 84 -32.64 0.00 -21.82
C ILE A 84 -32.72 -0.23 -23.32
N SER A 85 -31.88 0.48 -24.07
CA SER A 85 -31.83 0.40 -25.54
C SER A 85 -30.42 0.03 -26.01
N SER A 86 -30.32 -0.74 -27.10
CA SER A 86 -29.04 -1.01 -27.76
C SER A 86 -28.50 0.23 -28.50
N GLU A 87 -27.26 0.18 -28.99
CA GLU A 87 -26.70 1.24 -29.86
C GLU A 87 -27.52 1.52 -31.11
N GLU A 88 -28.28 0.53 -31.60
CA GLU A 88 -29.17 0.66 -32.74
C GLU A 88 -30.57 1.19 -32.36
N ASN A 89 -30.73 1.73 -31.15
CA ASN A 89 -31.98 2.22 -30.57
C ASN A 89 -33.10 1.15 -30.48
N GLN A 90 -32.72 -0.13 -30.46
CA GLN A 90 -33.71 -1.20 -30.16
C GLN A 90 -33.91 -1.26 -28.64
N VAL A 91 -35.17 -1.16 -28.21
CA VAL A 91 -35.53 -1.31 -26.80
C VAL A 91 -35.38 -2.78 -26.42
N VAL A 92 -34.48 -3.06 -25.48
CA VAL A 92 -34.21 -4.40 -24.98
C VAL A 92 -35.00 -4.66 -23.69
N TYR A 93 -35.25 -3.62 -22.93
CA TYR A 93 -36.03 -3.69 -21.71
C TYR A 93 -36.71 -2.34 -21.45
N GLU A 94 -38.00 -2.40 -21.06
CA GLU A 94 -38.75 -1.23 -20.64
C GLU A 94 -39.78 -1.66 -19.59
N GLU A 95 -39.74 -1.07 -18.42
CA GLU A 95 -40.68 -1.37 -17.34
C GLU A 95 -40.92 -0.11 -16.50
N THR A 96 -42.16 0.05 -16.02
CA THR A 96 -42.57 1.14 -15.15
C THR A 96 -42.85 0.61 -13.75
N PHE A 97 -42.15 1.15 -12.79
CA PHE A 97 -42.27 0.84 -11.37
C PHE A 97 -43.15 1.91 -10.71
N GLU A 98 -44.27 1.51 -10.15
CA GLU A 98 -45.21 2.42 -9.55
C GLU A 98 -44.98 2.64 -8.07
N GLY A 99 -45.22 3.85 -7.58
CA GLY A 99 -45.24 4.17 -6.16
C GLY A 99 -43.85 4.20 -5.50
N ILE A 100 -42.79 4.51 -6.22
CA ILE A 100 -41.43 4.60 -5.72
C ILE A 100 -41.20 5.97 -5.06
N THR A 101 -40.75 5.96 -3.80
CA THR A 101 -40.31 7.18 -3.10
C THR A 101 -38.80 7.19 -3.07
N LEU A 102 -38.18 8.25 -3.63
CA LEU A 102 -36.73 8.41 -3.60
C LEU A 102 -36.31 9.03 -2.28
N THR A 103 -35.37 8.41 -1.59
CA THR A 103 -34.87 8.88 -0.27
C THR A 103 -33.74 9.91 -0.40
N GLY A 104 -33.20 10.09 -1.61
CA GLY A 104 -32.03 10.93 -1.85
C GLY A 104 -30.71 10.20 -1.59
N ASP A 105 -30.79 8.95 -1.17
CA ASP A 105 -29.67 8.00 -1.02
C ASP A 105 -29.78 6.94 -2.15
N ARG A 106 -29.31 5.73 -1.94
CA ARG A 106 -29.36 4.62 -2.90
C ARG A 106 -30.73 3.96 -2.84
N ASP A 107 -31.56 4.20 -3.84
CA ASP A 107 -32.90 3.62 -3.95
C ASP A 107 -32.89 2.52 -5.01
N THR A 108 -33.14 1.27 -4.61
CA THR A 108 -33.30 0.14 -5.53
C THR A 108 -34.67 0.25 -6.21
N ILE A 109 -34.69 0.46 -7.53
CA ILE A 109 -35.91 0.59 -8.33
C ILE A 109 -36.32 -0.74 -8.95
N ALA A 110 -35.35 -1.49 -9.49
CA ALA A 110 -35.60 -2.78 -10.12
C ALA A 110 -34.70 -3.85 -9.51
N GLN A 111 -35.29 -5.01 -9.22
CA GLN A 111 -34.58 -6.18 -8.70
C GLN A 111 -35.01 -7.41 -9.51
N PHE A 112 -34.03 -8.03 -10.19
CA PHE A 112 -34.29 -9.23 -11.02
C PHE A 112 -33.98 -10.47 -10.19
N ALA A 113 -34.85 -11.50 -10.28
CA ALA A 113 -34.66 -12.74 -9.54
C ALA A 113 -33.31 -13.39 -9.89
N LYS A 114 -32.70 -14.04 -8.90
CA LYS A 114 -31.43 -14.74 -9.10
C LYS A 114 -31.51 -15.84 -10.17
N GLU A 115 -32.67 -16.39 -10.33
CA GLU A 115 -32.98 -17.50 -11.24
C GLU A 115 -33.41 -17.00 -12.63
N GLU A 116 -33.89 -15.75 -12.71
CA GLU A 116 -34.30 -15.10 -13.95
C GLU A 116 -33.71 -13.69 -14.05
N PRO A 117 -32.38 -13.57 -14.18
CA PRO A 117 -31.77 -12.27 -14.39
C PRO A 117 -32.09 -11.74 -15.79
N LEU A 118 -32.12 -10.42 -15.95
CA LEU A 118 -32.20 -9.82 -17.29
C LEU A 118 -30.89 -10.09 -18.04
N SER A 119 -30.93 -11.05 -18.98
CA SER A 119 -29.76 -11.43 -19.78
C SER A 119 -29.56 -10.46 -20.93
N LEU A 120 -28.41 -9.74 -20.93
CA LEU A 120 -28.03 -8.84 -22.00
C LEU A 120 -26.80 -9.41 -22.75
N THR A 121 -26.82 -9.31 -24.07
CA THR A 121 -25.64 -9.65 -24.88
C THR A 121 -24.53 -8.61 -24.66
N PRO A 122 -23.23 -8.99 -24.71
CA PRO A 122 -22.16 -8.00 -24.62
C PRO A 122 -22.31 -6.89 -25.66
N GLY A 123 -22.32 -5.64 -25.23
CA GLY A 123 -22.51 -4.48 -26.09
C GLY A 123 -22.66 -3.18 -25.33
N ASN A 124 -22.86 -2.10 -26.06
CA ASN A 124 -23.15 -0.80 -25.49
C ASN A 124 -24.66 -0.58 -25.43
N TYR A 125 -25.12 -0.10 -24.28
CA TYR A 125 -26.54 0.15 -24.04
C TYR A 125 -26.75 1.55 -23.51
N TYR A 126 -27.92 2.12 -23.84
CA TYR A 126 -28.41 3.37 -23.22
C TYR A 126 -29.44 3.01 -22.16
N VAL A 127 -29.28 3.57 -20.96
CA VAL A 127 -30.25 3.42 -19.87
C VAL A 127 -30.87 4.80 -19.60
N GLU A 128 -32.18 4.86 -19.82
CA GLU A 128 -32.98 6.04 -19.51
C GLU A 128 -33.86 5.73 -18.31
N VAL A 129 -33.87 6.66 -17.34
CA VAL A 129 -34.77 6.61 -16.20
C VAL A 129 -35.61 7.89 -16.22
N SER A 130 -36.91 7.73 -16.28
CA SER A 130 -37.83 8.85 -16.41
C SER A 130 -39.05 8.68 -15.52
N THR A 131 -39.67 9.79 -15.12
CA THR A 131 -40.97 9.80 -14.49
C THR A 131 -41.91 10.71 -15.27
N GLU A 132 -43.11 10.25 -15.63
CA GLU A 132 -44.13 10.98 -16.42
C GLU A 132 -43.55 11.75 -17.63
N GLY A 133 -42.58 11.13 -18.33
CA GLY A 133 -41.89 11.71 -19.47
C GLY A 133 -40.83 12.78 -19.17
N LYS A 134 -40.56 13.06 -17.90
CA LYS A 134 -39.42 13.92 -17.46
C LYS A 134 -38.27 13.04 -17.05
N GLN A 135 -37.08 13.35 -17.54
CA GLN A 135 -35.86 12.69 -17.05
C GLN A 135 -35.62 13.04 -15.59
N ILE A 136 -35.32 12.01 -14.77
CA ILE A 136 -34.90 12.21 -13.39
C ILE A 136 -33.40 12.57 -13.42
N PRO A 137 -32.97 13.66 -12.78
CA PRO A 137 -31.57 13.98 -12.69
C PRO A 137 -30.87 12.96 -11.79
N LEU A 138 -30.29 11.95 -12.40
CA LEU A 138 -29.58 10.88 -11.71
C LEU A 138 -28.19 11.34 -11.32
N ARG A 139 -27.82 11.16 -10.06
CA ARG A 139 -26.44 11.37 -9.59
C ARG A 139 -25.57 10.14 -9.81
N ALA A 140 -26.15 8.94 -9.73
CA ALA A 140 -25.48 7.69 -10.04
C ALA A 140 -26.50 6.61 -10.40
N LEU A 141 -26.11 5.71 -11.31
CA LEU A 141 -26.86 4.48 -11.64
C LEU A 141 -25.97 3.30 -11.23
N PHE A 142 -26.51 2.41 -10.40
CA PHE A 142 -25.83 1.20 -9.96
C PHE A 142 -26.46 0.02 -10.69
N ILE A 143 -25.64 -0.74 -11.41
CA ILE A 143 -26.07 -1.94 -12.10
C ILE A 143 -25.31 -3.11 -11.51
N GLU A 144 -26.02 -3.99 -10.82
CA GLU A 144 -25.46 -5.24 -10.35
C GLU A 144 -25.75 -6.32 -11.39
N TYR A 145 -24.73 -6.97 -11.90
CA TYR A 145 -24.88 -8.04 -12.88
C TYR A 145 -24.08 -9.29 -12.51
N ASN A 146 -24.57 -10.42 -12.96
CA ASN A 146 -23.98 -11.73 -12.72
C ASN A 146 -23.23 -12.20 -13.96
N GLY A 147 -21.89 -12.25 -13.89
CA GLY A 147 -21.05 -12.77 -14.97
C GLY A 147 -20.53 -14.17 -14.66
N ASP A 148 -20.46 -15.05 -15.66
CA ASP A 148 -19.74 -16.33 -15.52
C ASP A 148 -18.25 -16.12 -15.83
N TYR A 149 -17.46 -15.86 -14.77
CA TYR A 149 -16.01 -15.64 -14.87
C TYR A 149 -15.19 -16.90 -14.66
N LYS A 150 -15.83 -18.04 -14.56
CA LYS A 150 -15.18 -19.32 -14.27
C LYS A 150 -14.01 -19.60 -15.21
N ASN A 151 -14.20 -19.38 -16.51
CA ASN A 151 -13.17 -19.62 -17.51
C ASN A 151 -12.01 -18.64 -17.42
N SER A 152 -12.30 -17.34 -17.20
CA SER A 152 -11.27 -16.30 -16.98
C SER A 152 -10.46 -16.59 -15.72
N TYR A 153 -11.12 -17.02 -14.66
CA TYR A 153 -10.51 -17.39 -13.41
C TYR A 153 -9.60 -18.61 -13.55
N ILE A 154 -10.04 -19.66 -14.27
CA ILE A 154 -9.21 -20.84 -14.56
C ILE A 154 -7.99 -20.44 -15.38
N GLY A 155 -8.16 -19.65 -16.44
CA GLY A 155 -7.05 -19.19 -17.28
C GLY A 155 -5.99 -18.43 -16.48
N LEU A 156 -6.41 -17.54 -15.62
CA LEU A 156 -5.49 -16.77 -14.79
C LEU A 156 -4.82 -17.62 -13.69
N SER A 157 -5.54 -18.57 -13.10
CA SER A 157 -4.95 -19.53 -12.17
C SER A 157 -3.83 -20.34 -12.83
N VAL A 158 -4.00 -20.74 -14.09
CA VAL A 158 -2.96 -21.41 -14.88
C VAL A 158 -1.75 -20.50 -15.10
N ILE A 159 -1.96 -19.21 -15.42
CA ILE A 159 -0.89 -18.21 -15.59
C ILE A 159 -0.11 -18.05 -14.28
N ILE A 160 -0.78 -17.93 -13.14
CA ILE A 160 -0.14 -17.83 -11.82
C ILE A 160 0.72 -19.05 -11.54
N LEU A 161 0.22 -20.26 -11.81
CA LEU A 161 0.99 -21.49 -11.63
C LEU A 161 2.21 -21.57 -12.57
N MET A 162 2.08 -21.10 -13.81
CA MET A 162 3.22 -21.04 -14.74
C MET A 162 4.29 -20.05 -14.26
N ILE A 163 3.90 -18.88 -13.79
CA ILE A 163 4.83 -17.89 -13.22
C ILE A 163 5.53 -18.47 -11.99
N LEU A 164 4.79 -19.11 -11.09
CA LEU A 164 5.36 -19.78 -9.92
C LEU A 164 6.37 -20.86 -10.33
N ALA A 165 6.01 -21.71 -11.30
CA ALA A 165 6.90 -22.74 -11.81
C ALA A 165 8.19 -22.16 -12.38
N ALA A 166 8.09 -21.06 -13.15
CA ALA A 166 9.26 -20.36 -13.69
C ALA A 166 10.16 -19.82 -12.57
N VAL A 167 9.59 -19.17 -11.55
CA VAL A 167 10.34 -18.66 -10.39
C VAL A 167 11.03 -19.79 -9.63
N LEU A 168 10.35 -20.91 -9.40
CA LEU A 168 10.94 -22.08 -8.73
C LEU A 168 12.09 -22.69 -9.53
N VAL A 169 11.94 -22.84 -10.86
CA VAL A 169 13.01 -23.34 -11.75
C VAL A 169 14.21 -22.39 -11.74
N MET A 170 13.97 -21.08 -11.77
CA MET A 170 15.05 -20.09 -11.67
C MET A 170 15.77 -20.17 -10.33
N CYS A 171 15.05 -20.30 -9.22
CA CYS A 171 15.63 -20.46 -7.88
C CYS A 171 16.42 -21.77 -7.73
N GLU A 172 16.10 -22.83 -8.49
CA GLU A 172 16.82 -24.09 -8.45
C GLU A 172 18.08 -24.10 -9.31
N ARG A 173 18.00 -23.56 -10.53
CA ARG A 173 19.13 -23.55 -11.47
C ARG A 173 20.25 -22.61 -11.03
N SER A 174 19.93 -21.57 -10.32
CA SER A 174 20.92 -20.66 -9.77
C SER A 174 21.10 -20.95 -8.29
N ALA A 175 22.33 -21.25 -7.85
CA ALA A 175 22.71 -21.22 -6.44
C ALA A 175 22.68 -19.78 -5.90
N TRP A 176 21.61 -19.05 -6.19
CA TRP A 176 21.50 -17.63 -5.87
C TRP A 176 21.50 -17.43 -4.37
N LYS A 177 22.26 -16.44 -3.95
CA LYS A 177 22.16 -15.92 -2.60
C LYS A 177 20.76 -15.32 -2.40
N LEU A 178 20.28 -15.33 -1.18
CA LEU A 178 18.93 -14.85 -0.87
C LEU A 178 18.69 -13.41 -1.32
N GLU A 179 19.70 -12.54 -1.15
CA GLU A 179 19.62 -11.14 -1.58
C GLU A 179 19.46 -11.00 -3.10
N THR A 180 20.10 -11.86 -3.89
CA THR A 180 19.95 -11.86 -5.36
C THR A 180 18.57 -12.36 -5.77
N ALA A 181 18.08 -13.44 -5.15
CA ALA A 181 16.72 -13.94 -5.39
C ALA A 181 15.67 -12.88 -5.04
N TYR A 182 15.85 -12.19 -3.90
CA TYR A 182 14.99 -11.08 -3.49
C TYR A 182 14.95 -9.97 -4.55
N ILE A 183 16.12 -9.50 -5.03
CA ILE A 183 16.19 -8.43 -6.06
C ILE A 183 15.37 -8.82 -7.29
N VAL A 184 15.62 -10.01 -7.83
CA VAL A 184 14.95 -10.46 -9.07
C VAL A 184 13.44 -10.57 -8.89
N VAL A 185 13.00 -11.19 -7.78
CA VAL A 185 11.58 -11.35 -7.48
C VAL A 185 10.91 -9.99 -7.27
N THR A 186 11.53 -9.09 -6.49
CA THR A 186 10.95 -7.77 -6.21
C THR A 186 10.85 -6.91 -7.46
N ILE A 187 11.88 -6.88 -8.31
CA ILE A 187 11.82 -6.14 -9.57
C ILE A 187 10.75 -6.72 -10.49
N PHE A 188 10.68 -8.05 -10.62
CA PHE A 188 9.64 -8.70 -11.42
C PHE A 188 8.22 -8.36 -10.95
N LEU A 189 7.96 -8.52 -9.65
CA LEU A 189 6.65 -8.21 -9.06
C LEU A 189 6.33 -6.71 -9.14
N GLY A 190 7.32 -5.85 -8.90
CA GLY A 190 7.13 -4.41 -8.97
C GLY A 190 6.86 -3.92 -10.40
N VAL A 191 7.56 -4.45 -11.41
CA VAL A 191 7.28 -4.15 -12.82
C VAL A 191 5.87 -4.63 -13.18
N LEU A 192 5.49 -5.86 -12.79
CA LEU A 192 4.13 -6.36 -13.00
C LEU A 192 3.09 -5.42 -12.36
N LEU A 193 3.33 -5.01 -11.11
CA LEU A 193 2.46 -4.10 -10.38
C LEU A 193 2.33 -2.74 -11.06
N SER A 194 3.40 -2.22 -11.68
CA SER A 194 3.37 -0.95 -12.41
C SER A 194 2.38 -0.94 -13.59
N TYR A 195 2.07 -2.12 -14.14
CA TYR A 195 1.06 -2.28 -15.19
C TYR A 195 -0.32 -2.66 -14.67
N VAL A 196 -0.39 -3.30 -13.50
CA VAL A 196 -1.65 -3.73 -12.88
C VAL A 196 -2.33 -2.58 -12.14
N MET A 197 -1.54 -1.73 -11.50
CA MET A 197 -2.06 -0.63 -10.69
C MET A 197 -1.69 0.72 -11.30
N PRO A 198 -2.67 1.59 -11.53
CA PRO A 198 -2.42 2.97 -11.93
C PRO A 198 -1.48 3.68 -10.94
N PRO A 199 -0.66 4.63 -11.40
CA PRO A 199 0.10 5.48 -10.49
C PRO A 199 -0.83 6.41 -9.71
N LEU A 200 -0.30 7.02 -8.66
CA LEU A 200 -0.96 8.01 -7.80
C LEU A 200 -2.12 7.47 -6.95
N CYS A 201 -2.26 6.14 -6.87
CA CYS A 201 -3.28 5.46 -6.05
C CYS A 201 -2.79 5.11 -4.64
N ALA A 202 -1.50 5.24 -4.32
CA ALA A 202 -1.02 5.10 -2.96
C ALA A 202 -1.42 6.32 -2.11
N GLY A 203 -1.63 6.11 -0.80
CA GLY A 203 -2.04 7.21 0.08
C GLY A 203 -1.06 8.39 0.00
N ASP A 204 -1.55 9.58 -0.27
CA ASP A 204 -0.83 10.85 -0.45
C ASP A 204 0.16 10.87 -1.63
N GLU A 205 0.11 9.87 -2.54
CA GLU A 205 1.10 9.73 -3.62
C GLU A 205 1.10 10.92 -4.58
N TYR A 206 -0.06 11.53 -4.85
CA TYR A 206 -0.15 12.72 -5.69
C TYR A 206 0.67 13.89 -5.13
N ALA A 207 0.54 14.16 -3.84
CA ALA A 207 1.34 15.21 -3.18
C ALA A 207 2.85 14.91 -3.25
N HIS A 208 3.24 13.64 -3.11
CA HIS A 208 4.64 13.22 -3.25
C HIS A 208 5.14 13.30 -4.69
N PHE A 209 4.29 13.04 -5.66
CA PHE A 209 4.58 13.26 -7.08
C PHE A 209 4.86 14.74 -7.37
N LEU A 210 4.00 15.65 -6.87
CA LEU A 210 4.20 17.10 -7.03
C LEU A 210 5.54 17.58 -6.43
N GLU A 211 5.95 17.04 -5.27
CA GLU A 211 7.27 17.32 -4.70
C GLU A 211 8.43 16.88 -5.60
N SER A 212 8.34 15.65 -6.12
CA SER A 212 9.33 15.10 -7.05
C SER A 212 9.38 15.91 -8.33
N TYR A 213 8.23 16.33 -8.85
CA TYR A 213 8.12 17.11 -10.06
C TYR A 213 8.68 18.53 -9.87
N GLN A 214 8.31 19.20 -8.80
CA GLN A 214 8.85 20.52 -8.45
C GLN A 214 10.37 20.48 -8.32
N LEU A 215 10.91 19.45 -7.66
CA LEU A 215 12.35 19.28 -7.54
C LEU A 215 13.00 19.05 -8.92
N SER A 216 12.35 18.29 -9.82
CA SER A 216 12.82 18.11 -11.20
C SER A 216 12.85 19.43 -11.98
N SER A 217 11.86 20.31 -11.79
CA SER A 217 11.83 21.64 -12.39
C SER A 217 12.99 22.52 -11.90
N LYS A 218 13.31 22.48 -10.61
CA LYS A 218 14.49 23.16 -10.04
C LYS A 218 15.81 22.63 -10.61
N ILE A 219 15.93 21.30 -10.79
CA ILE A 219 17.10 20.68 -11.42
C ILE A 219 17.26 21.15 -12.86
N LEU A 220 16.16 21.30 -13.60
CA LEU A 220 16.15 21.75 -14.99
C LEU A 220 16.23 23.28 -15.15
N HIS A 221 16.21 24.03 -14.04
CA HIS A 221 16.13 25.50 -14.03
C HIS A 221 14.92 26.03 -14.82
N THR A 222 13.79 25.29 -14.79
CA THR A 222 12.51 25.72 -15.35
C THR A 222 11.64 26.33 -14.27
N GLN A 223 10.61 27.08 -14.67
CA GLN A 223 9.64 27.61 -13.71
C GLN A 223 8.96 26.45 -12.98
N ASP A 224 8.95 26.48 -11.65
CA ASP A 224 8.46 25.41 -10.79
C ASP A 224 7.10 25.72 -10.14
N LYS A 225 6.71 27.02 -10.15
CA LYS A 225 5.44 27.50 -9.55
C LYS A 225 4.86 28.64 -10.36
N ASP A 226 3.53 28.77 -10.28
CA ASP A 226 2.80 29.94 -10.77
C ASP A 226 2.85 31.10 -9.74
N ASP A 227 2.22 32.24 -10.07
CA ASP A 227 2.15 33.43 -9.22
C ASP A 227 1.41 33.19 -7.88
N ASN A 228 0.54 32.17 -7.82
CA ASN A 228 -0.20 31.78 -6.61
C ASN A 228 0.59 30.77 -5.75
N GLY A 229 1.74 30.32 -6.23
CA GLY A 229 2.61 29.33 -5.58
C GLY A 229 2.16 27.87 -5.81
N TYR A 230 1.28 27.61 -6.78
CA TYR A 230 0.92 26.25 -7.19
C TYR A 230 2.01 25.64 -8.07
N VAL A 231 2.19 24.33 -8.00
CA VAL A 231 3.17 23.60 -8.79
C VAL A 231 2.79 23.64 -10.28
N LEU A 232 3.77 23.92 -11.14
CA LEU A 232 3.59 23.88 -12.58
C LEU A 232 4.04 22.54 -13.15
N LEU A 233 3.19 21.95 -13.98
CA LEU A 233 3.44 20.70 -14.72
C LEU A 233 3.38 20.98 -16.22
N ARG A 234 4.04 20.15 -17.07
CA ARG A 234 3.73 20.14 -18.51
C ARG A 234 2.28 19.65 -18.68
N ALA A 235 1.57 20.15 -19.68
CA ALA A 235 0.16 19.80 -19.91
C ALA A 235 -0.06 18.29 -20.04
N ASP A 236 0.81 17.57 -20.76
CA ASP A 236 0.75 16.10 -20.86
C ASP A 236 0.96 15.41 -19.50
N ASP A 237 1.89 15.91 -18.67
CA ASP A 237 2.13 15.37 -17.32
C ASP A 237 0.95 15.68 -16.39
N TYR A 238 0.35 16.87 -16.52
CA TYR A 238 -0.84 17.27 -15.77
C TYR A 238 -2.03 16.38 -16.14
N ASP A 239 -2.34 16.24 -17.43
CA ASP A 239 -3.43 15.41 -17.90
C ASP A 239 -3.28 13.96 -17.46
N SER A 240 -2.07 13.41 -17.56
CA SER A 240 -1.80 12.05 -17.09
C SER A 240 -1.95 11.92 -15.58
N ALA A 241 -1.45 12.89 -14.80
CA ALA A 241 -1.47 12.82 -13.33
C ALA A 241 -2.86 13.08 -12.75
N VAL A 242 -3.56 14.13 -13.20
CA VAL A 242 -4.90 14.49 -12.70
C VAL A 242 -5.94 13.46 -13.11
N TYR A 243 -5.89 13.03 -14.37
CA TYR A 243 -6.79 12.00 -14.87
C TYR A 243 -6.68 10.70 -14.07
N LEU A 244 -5.46 10.27 -13.72
CA LEU A 244 -5.24 9.06 -12.94
C LEU A 244 -5.53 9.25 -11.45
N HIS A 245 -5.38 10.47 -10.92
CA HIS A 245 -5.70 10.75 -9.51
C HIS A 245 -7.20 10.75 -9.25
N ASP A 246 -7.99 11.33 -10.17
CA ASP A 246 -9.43 11.50 -10.00
C ASP A 246 -10.24 10.30 -10.49
N ALA A 247 -9.68 9.50 -11.40
CA ALA A 247 -10.40 8.48 -12.12
C ALA A 247 -9.61 7.20 -12.35
N ALA A 248 -8.81 6.81 -11.38
CA ALA A 248 -7.89 5.69 -11.48
C ALA A 248 -8.53 4.36 -11.87
N SER A 249 -8.94 4.22 -13.13
CA SER A 249 -9.24 2.93 -13.72
C SER A 249 -7.99 2.37 -14.42
N ILE A 250 -7.93 1.06 -14.55
CA ILE A 250 -6.87 0.41 -15.32
C ILE A 250 -6.98 0.77 -16.80
N SER A 251 -8.21 0.93 -17.34
CA SER A 251 -8.42 1.42 -18.69
C SER A 251 -7.86 2.82 -18.87
N ASP A 252 -8.10 3.71 -17.94
CA ASP A 252 -7.56 5.08 -17.94
C ASP A 252 -6.02 5.08 -18.00
N TRP A 253 -5.39 4.18 -17.26
CA TRP A 253 -3.94 4.01 -17.31
C TRP A 253 -3.46 3.58 -18.70
N PHE A 254 -4.14 2.63 -19.35
CA PHE A 254 -3.80 2.20 -20.70
C PHE A 254 -4.09 3.27 -21.75
N GLU A 255 -5.11 4.10 -21.58
CA GLU A 255 -5.41 5.21 -22.48
C GLU A 255 -4.33 6.28 -22.51
N THR A 256 -3.59 6.47 -21.42
CA THR A 256 -2.47 7.43 -21.36
C THR A 256 -1.29 7.03 -22.24
N PHE A 257 -1.16 5.77 -22.68
CA PHE A 257 -0.05 5.30 -23.52
C PHE A 257 0.00 5.97 -24.91
N GLY A 258 -1.13 6.37 -25.44
CA GLY A 258 -1.24 6.96 -26.77
C GLY A 258 -1.19 8.50 -26.82
N ARG A 259 -1.09 9.17 -25.65
CA ARG A 259 -1.10 10.63 -25.58
C ARG A 259 0.21 11.23 -26.07
N GLY A 260 0.10 12.38 -26.74
CA GLY A 260 1.26 13.12 -27.25
C GLY A 260 2.02 13.86 -26.15
N ASN A 261 3.19 14.38 -26.48
CA ASN A 261 4.00 15.19 -25.59
C ASN A 261 3.69 16.69 -25.78
N VAL A 262 2.86 17.25 -24.89
CA VAL A 262 2.53 18.69 -24.87
C VAL A 262 3.38 19.36 -23.79
N THR A 263 4.21 20.32 -24.19
CA THR A 263 5.23 20.96 -23.32
C THR A 263 4.77 22.23 -22.63
N ASP A 264 3.60 22.76 -22.97
CA ASP A 264 3.02 23.94 -22.30
C ASP A 264 2.86 23.69 -20.80
N MET A 265 3.14 24.73 -19.99
CA MET A 265 3.09 24.62 -18.54
C MET A 265 1.71 24.98 -18.02
N VAL A 266 1.15 24.09 -17.18
CA VAL A 266 -0.18 24.23 -16.60
C VAL A 266 -0.08 24.16 -15.07
N SER A 267 -0.89 24.94 -14.36
CA SER A 267 -0.93 24.91 -12.91
C SER A 267 -1.62 23.63 -12.41
N ALA A 268 -1.00 22.94 -11.46
CA ALA A 268 -1.59 21.79 -10.79
C ALA A 268 -2.75 22.14 -9.86
N GLY A 269 -2.98 23.43 -9.60
CA GLY A 269 -3.99 23.88 -8.63
C GLY A 269 -3.67 23.57 -7.18
N GLU A 270 -2.54 22.90 -6.92
CA GLU A 270 -2.10 22.50 -5.58
C GLU A 270 -0.70 23.00 -5.27
N LYS A 271 -0.50 23.32 -3.98
CA LYS A 271 0.83 23.70 -3.46
C LYS A 271 1.58 22.46 -3.03
N SER A 272 2.87 22.44 -3.27
CA SER A 272 3.75 21.48 -2.63
C SER A 272 3.68 21.67 -1.12
N THR A 273 3.18 20.68 -0.43
CA THR A 273 2.90 20.72 1.03
C THR A 273 3.92 19.94 1.84
N VAL A 274 4.68 19.07 1.18
CA VAL A 274 5.65 18.22 1.84
C VAL A 274 6.94 18.99 2.09
N ALA A 275 7.38 18.93 3.30
CA ALA A 275 8.38 19.83 3.85
C ALA A 275 9.71 19.83 3.09
N SER A 276 10.21 21.02 2.83
CA SER A 276 11.58 21.33 2.40
C SER A 276 12.70 20.62 3.19
N LYS A 277 12.39 19.93 4.30
CA LYS A 277 13.34 19.28 5.22
C LYS A 277 13.79 17.89 4.77
N SER A 278 13.01 17.19 3.96
CA SER A 278 13.30 15.82 3.48
C SER A 278 13.36 15.70 1.95
N TRP A 279 13.69 16.77 1.26
CA TRP A 279 13.77 16.85 -0.21
C TRP A 279 14.62 15.73 -0.85
N TYR A 280 15.64 15.26 -0.16
CA TYR A 280 16.59 14.25 -0.65
C TYR A 280 15.94 12.88 -0.91
N VAL A 281 14.82 12.55 -0.26
CA VAL A 281 14.10 11.29 -0.53
C VAL A 281 13.37 11.33 -1.88
N TYR A 282 13.05 12.51 -2.39
CA TYR A 282 12.47 12.71 -3.71
C TYR A 282 13.51 12.85 -4.82
N LEU A 283 14.80 13.03 -4.46
CA LEU A 283 15.86 13.28 -5.43
C LEU A 283 15.99 12.16 -6.49
N PRO A 284 15.91 10.86 -6.16
CA PRO A 284 16.00 9.80 -7.17
C PRO A 284 14.90 9.89 -8.22
N SER A 285 13.63 9.99 -7.80
CA SER A 285 12.51 10.16 -8.71
C SER A 285 12.61 11.49 -9.47
N ALA A 286 12.94 12.60 -8.81
CA ALA A 286 13.10 13.90 -9.45
C ALA A 286 14.17 13.92 -10.57
N LEU A 287 15.30 13.23 -10.36
CA LEU A 287 16.32 13.06 -11.39
C LEU A 287 15.81 12.27 -12.59
N MET A 288 15.04 11.21 -12.34
CA MET A 288 14.43 10.43 -13.42
C MET A 288 13.38 11.25 -14.17
N LEU A 289 12.51 11.98 -13.46
CA LEU A 289 11.54 12.88 -14.07
C LEU A 289 12.24 13.94 -14.94
N ALA A 290 13.33 14.55 -14.43
CA ALA A 290 14.14 15.50 -15.19
C ALA A 290 14.70 14.87 -16.47
N LEU A 291 15.24 13.64 -16.38
CA LEU A 291 15.77 12.91 -17.54
C LEU A 291 14.69 12.65 -18.59
N VAL A 292 13.51 12.16 -18.16
CA VAL A 292 12.39 11.92 -19.09
C VAL A 292 11.94 13.20 -19.76
N ARG A 293 11.89 14.31 -19.03
CA ARG A 293 11.51 15.64 -19.57
C ARG A 293 12.54 16.15 -20.58
N ILE A 294 13.85 15.98 -20.33
CA ILE A 294 14.91 16.31 -21.29
C ILE A 294 14.78 15.49 -22.57
N CYS A 295 14.49 14.19 -22.43
CA CYS A 295 14.34 13.28 -23.58
C CYS A 295 13.01 13.46 -24.33
N GLY A 296 12.12 14.35 -23.91
CA GLY A 296 10.81 14.56 -24.54
C GLY A 296 9.85 13.39 -24.34
N GLY A 297 10.01 12.61 -23.25
CA GLY A 297 9.11 11.50 -22.92
C GLY A 297 7.73 12.00 -22.50
N SER A 298 6.70 11.18 -22.74
CA SER A 298 5.30 11.45 -22.35
C SER A 298 5.09 11.35 -20.84
N GLY A 299 3.97 11.92 -20.36
CA GLY A 299 3.56 11.85 -18.95
C GLY A 299 3.41 10.42 -18.44
N HIS A 300 2.94 9.50 -19.29
CA HIS A 300 2.89 8.07 -18.95
C HIS A 300 4.28 7.49 -18.62
N ILE A 301 5.26 7.72 -19.51
CA ILE A 301 6.65 7.26 -19.31
C ILE A 301 7.25 7.90 -18.06
N LEU A 302 6.96 9.18 -17.84
CA LEU A 302 7.42 9.94 -16.67
C LEU A 302 6.91 9.30 -15.36
N LEU A 303 5.62 9.01 -15.26
CA LEU A 303 5.02 8.37 -14.09
C LEU A 303 5.58 6.96 -13.89
N LEU A 304 5.67 6.16 -14.94
CA LEU A 304 6.20 4.79 -14.88
C LEU A 304 7.65 4.75 -14.39
N LEU A 305 8.55 5.52 -15.02
CA LEU A 305 9.97 5.50 -14.68
C LEU A 305 10.26 6.12 -13.32
N GLY A 306 9.50 7.14 -12.90
CA GLY A 306 9.59 7.70 -11.55
C GLY A 306 9.31 6.66 -10.46
N ARG A 307 8.25 5.87 -10.62
CA ARG A 307 7.90 4.76 -9.71
C ARG A 307 8.96 3.66 -9.70
N LEU A 308 9.39 3.21 -10.88
CA LEU A 308 10.42 2.16 -11.00
C LEU A 308 11.76 2.60 -10.38
N THR A 309 12.08 3.89 -10.39
CA THR A 309 13.28 4.40 -9.73
C THR A 309 13.20 4.23 -8.22
N ASN A 310 12.06 4.56 -7.60
CA ASN A 310 11.85 4.34 -6.17
C ASN A 310 11.87 2.85 -5.83
N LEU A 311 11.24 2.00 -6.65
CA LEU A 311 11.30 0.55 -6.51
C LEU A 311 12.75 0.04 -6.47
N LEU A 312 13.60 0.52 -7.38
CA LEU A 312 15.01 0.13 -7.43
C LEU A 312 15.76 0.51 -6.15
N ILE A 313 15.58 1.75 -5.67
CA ILE A 313 16.24 2.24 -4.45
C ILE A 313 15.82 1.40 -3.23
N VAL A 314 14.53 1.19 -3.05
CA VAL A 314 14.01 0.40 -1.91
C VAL A 314 14.48 -1.05 -2.00
N THR A 315 14.48 -1.63 -3.20
CA THR A 315 15.00 -2.99 -3.44
C THR A 315 16.47 -3.11 -3.02
N VAL A 316 17.30 -2.14 -3.38
CA VAL A 316 18.73 -2.12 -3.00
C VAL A 316 18.90 -2.00 -1.48
N LEU A 317 18.15 -1.10 -0.82
CA LEU A 317 18.20 -0.94 0.64
C LEU A 317 17.86 -2.24 1.38
N ILE A 318 16.79 -2.92 0.95
CA ILE A 318 16.37 -4.17 1.58
C ILE A 318 17.32 -5.33 1.23
N ALA A 319 17.83 -5.41 0.00
CA ALA A 319 18.82 -6.42 -0.39
C ALA A 319 20.11 -6.28 0.43
N LEU A 320 20.58 -5.06 0.67
CA LEU A 320 21.70 -4.78 1.57
C LEU A 320 21.38 -5.23 3.00
N SER A 321 20.16 -5.02 3.46
CA SER A 321 19.68 -5.47 4.77
C SER A 321 19.73 -7.00 4.89
N ILE A 322 19.24 -7.73 3.89
CA ILE A 322 19.28 -9.19 3.83
C ILE A 322 20.74 -9.71 3.84
N LYS A 323 21.63 -9.01 3.12
CA LYS A 323 23.05 -9.35 3.09
C LYS A 323 23.72 -9.16 4.45
N LEU A 324 23.40 -8.05 5.14
CA LEU A 324 24.05 -7.64 6.39
C LEU A 324 23.53 -8.40 7.61
N ILE A 325 22.21 -8.60 7.71
CA ILE A 325 21.61 -9.19 8.90
C ILE A 325 22.18 -10.61 9.17
N PRO A 326 22.65 -10.90 10.39
CA PRO A 326 23.26 -12.21 10.69
C PRO A 326 22.23 -13.33 10.75
N ARG A 327 21.04 -13.06 11.34
CA ARG A 327 19.93 -14.01 11.52
C ARG A 327 18.60 -13.33 11.18
N GLY A 328 17.60 -14.10 10.77
CA GLY A 328 16.31 -13.59 10.30
C GLY A 328 16.37 -13.06 8.85
N LYS A 329 17.32 -13.55 8.05
CA LYS A 329 17.47 -13.14 6.63
C LYS A 329 16.20 -13.40 5.82
N VAL A 330 15.59 -14.57 6.01
CA VAL A 330 14.38 -14.96 5.31
C VAL A 330 13.21 -14.09 5.77
N PHE A 331 13.11 -13.77 7.07
CA PHE A 331 12.12 -12.85 7.59
C PHE A 331 12.22 -11.47 6.93
N VAL A 332 13.44 -10.90 6.83
CA VAL A 332 13.66 -9.59 6.18
C VAL A 332 13.28 -9.65 4.70
N ALA A 333 13.58 -10.76 4.01
CA ALA A 333 13.13 -10.96 2.64
C ALA A 333 11.59 -11.01 2.53
N CYS A 334 10.91 -11.73 3.45
CA CYS A 334 9.46 -11.75 3.52
C CYS A 334 8.86 -10.37 3.79
N LEU A 335 9.43 -9.60 4.72
CA LEU A 335 9.01 -8.24 5.01
C LEU A 335 9.16 -7.33 3.78
N GLY A 336 10.25 -7.48 3.02
CA GLY A 336 10.48 -6.77 1.77
C GLY A 336 9.55 -7.22 0.63
N LEU A 337 9.04 -8.45 0.67
CA LEU A 337 8.10 -9.01 -0.30
C LEU A 337 6.64 -8.89 0.14
N LEU A 338 6.32 -8.20 1.22
CA LEU A 338 4.92 -7.90 1.52
C LEU A 338 4.30 -7.12 0.36
N PRO A 339 3.07 -7.40 -0.06
CA PRO A 339 2.36 -6.62 -1.07
C PRO A 339 2.39 -5.13 -0.78
N GLU A 340 2.16 -4.72 0.48
CA GLU A 340 2.25 -3.32 0.90
C GLU A 340 3.66 -2.74 0.72
N THR A 341 4.72 -3.50 1.04
CA THR A 341 6.10 -3.04 0.86
C THR A 341 6.43 -2.80 -0.61
N ILE A 342 6.02 -3.73 -1.50
CA ILE A 342 6.23 -3.60 -2.95
C ILE A 342 5.42 -2.42 -3.50
N TYR A 343 4.19 -2.22 -3.03
CA TYR A 343 3.34 -1.12 -3.44
C TYR A 343 3.93 0.25 -3.06
N LEU A 344 4.35 0.41 -1.81
CA LEU A 344 5.03 1.63 -1.34
C LEU A 344 6.35 1.88 -2.06
N ALA A 345 7.13 0.83 -2.32
CA ALA A 345 8.37 0.92 -3.09
C ALA A 345 8.12 1.37 -4.53
N ASN A 346 7.01 0.93 -5.11
CA ASN A 346 6.60 1.21 -6.49
C ASN A 346 5.63 2.40 -6.58
N SER A 347 5.87 3.42 -5.79
CA SER A 347 5.09 4.67 -5.72
C SER A 347 6.00 5.87 -5.55
N PHE A 348 5.47 7.09 -5.71
CA PHE A 348 6.19 8.32 -5.39
C PHE A 348 6.30 8.59 -3.90
N SER A 349 5.59 7.82 -3.07
CA SER A 349 5.61 8.01 -1.62
C SER A 349 7.01 7.80 -1.02
N TYR A 350 7.40 8.69 -0.12
CA TYR A 350 8.64 8.52 0.66
C TYR A 350 8.58 7.33 1.62
N ASP A 351 7.38 6.78 1.89
CA ASP A 351 7.19 5.69 2.86
C ASP A 351 7.99 4.43 2.50
N GLY A 352 8.10 4.12 1.20
CA GLY A 352 8.93 3.01 0.73
C GLY A 352 10.41 3.18 1.08
N ILE A 353 10.98 4.35 0.78
CA ILE A 353 12.39 4.66 1.08
C ILE A 353 12.63 4.67 2.59
N ASN A 354 11.72 5.29 3.34
CA ASN A 354 11.80 5.32 4.81
C ASN A 354 11.76 3.91 5.42
N LEU A 355 10.89 3.05 4.93
CA LEU A 355 10.82 1.65 5.34
C LEU A 355 12.13 0.91 5.03
N GLY A 356 12.68 1.08 3.82
CA GLY A 356 13.96 0.52 3.43
C GLY A 356 15.10 0.96 4.36
N LEU A 357 15.15 2.24 4.75
CA LEU A 357 16.11 2.78 5.70
C LEU A 357 15.93 2.17 7.10
N CYS A 358 14.70 2.02 7.60
CA CYS A 358 14.42 1.42 8.90
C CYS A 358 14.84 -0.06 8.94
N ILE A 359 14.55 -0.83 7.87
CA ILE A 359 14.98 -2.22 7.75
C ILE A 359 16.52 -2.31 7.72
N LEU A 360 17.17 -1.38 6.99
CA LEU A 360 18.64 -1.33 6.93
C LEU A 360 19.24 -0.97 8.29
N LEU A 361 18.66 -0.01 9.01
CA LEU A 361 19.10 0.36 10.37
C LEU A 361 19.03 -0.81 11.36
N ALA A 362 17.91 -1.54 11.39
CA ALA A 362 17.75 -2.74 12.22
C ALA A 362 18.79 -3.81 11.86
N SER A 363 18.95 -4.07 10.57
CA SER A 363 19.88 -5.08 10.06
C SER A 363 21.33 -4.73 10.31
N TYR A 364 21.69 -3.46 10.13
CA TYR A 364 23.04 -2.96 10.35
C TYR A 364 23.39 -2.90 11.85
N PHE A 365 22.44 -2.54 12.72
CA PHE A 365 22.60 -2.67 14.17
C PHE A 365 22.90 -4.13 14.55
N TYR A 366 22.12 -5.09 14.02
CA TYR A 366 22.33 -6.51 14.34
C TYR A 366 23.68 -7.01 13.82
N TYR A 367 24.11 -6.55 12.64
CA TYR A 367 25.43 -6.84 12.09
C TYR A 367 26.55 -6.35 13.05
N MET A 368 26.48 -5.10 13.50
CA MET A 368 27.46 -4.55 14.46
C MET A 368 27.44 -5.33 15.78
N TYR A 369 26.26 -5.72 16.24
CA TYR A 369 26.11 -6.44 17.51
C TYR A 369 26.73 -7.84 17.49
N ASP A 370 26.45 -8.61 16.46
CA ASP A 370 26.79 -10.05 16.36
C ASP A 370 28.12 -10.31 15.63
N ARG A 371 28.27 -9.76 14.42
CA ARG A 371 29.36 -10.11 13.50
C ARG A 371 30.64 -9.29 13.70
N SER A 372 30.56 -8.08 14.19
CA SER A 372 31.75 -7.26 14.39
C SER A 372 32.52 -7.74 15.63
N GLU A 373 33.79 -8.09 15.47
CA GLU A 373 34.69 -8.34 16.61
C GLU A 373 34.96 -7.04 17.35
N HIS A 374 35.26 -5.98 16.58
CA HIS A 374 35.43 -4.61 17.06
C HIS A 374 34.54 -3.68 16.27
N ILE A 375 33.76 -2.85 16.98
CA ILE A 375 32.93 -1.81 16.38
C ILE A 375 33.80 -0.57 16.18
N THR A 376 34.00 -0.21 14.93
CA THR A 376 34.82 0.94 14.52
C THR A 376 34.03 2.24 14.53
N TRP A 377 34.71 3.38 14.62
CA TRP A 377 34.08 4.68 14.49
C TRP A 377 33.38 4.90 13.13
N LYS A 378 33.93 4.31 12.06
CA LYS A 378 33.30 4.35 10.72
C LYS A 378 31.91 3.69 10.71
N GLN A 379 31.76 2.55 11.36
CA GLN A 379 30.47 1.85 11.48
C GLN A 379 29.46 2.68 12.28
N LEU A 380 29.90 3.33 13.35
CA LEU A 380 29.02 4.23 14.14
C LEU A 380 28.58 5.44 13.31
N ILE A 381 29.49 6.05 12.54
CA ILE A 381 29.13 7.17 11.65
C ILE A 381 28.12 6.73 10.61
N VAL A 382 28.31 5.58 9.93
CA VAL A 382 27.34 5.07 8.95
C VAL A 382 25.96 4.91 9.61
N TYR A 383 25.90 4.36 10.83
CA TYR A 383 24.63 4.24 11.54
C TYR A 383 23.97 5.60 11.82
N VAL A 384 24.75 6.56 12.30
CA VAL A 384 24.27 7.93 12.59
C VAL A 384 23.80 8.62 11.31
N VAL A 385 24.52 8.46 10.19
CA VAL A 385 24.11 9.01 8.88
C VAL A 385 22.80 8.40 8.43
N LEU A 386 22.62 7.09 8.57
CA LEU A 386 21.35 6.43 8.23
C LEU A 386 20.20 6.96 9.12
N CYS A 387 20.44 7.17 10.41
CA CYS A 387 19.46 7.82 11.29
C CYS A 387 19.14 9.26 10.85
N ALA A 388 20.17 10.03 10.47
CA ALA A 388 20.01 11.41 10.01
C ALA A 388 19.23 11.50 8.68
N LEU A 389 19.33 10.49 7.84
CA LEU A 389 18.52 10.38 6.61
C LEU A 389 17.07 9.95 6.91
N MET A 390 16.82 9.14 7.92
CA MET A 390 15.50 8.59 8.23
C MET A 390 14.62 9.55 9.06
N ILE A 391 15.19 10.16 10.12
CA ILE A 391 14.43 10.95 11.12
C ILE A 391 13.65 12.12 10.52
N PRO A 392 14.21 12.95 9.59
CA PRO A 392 13.47 14.08 9.02
C PRO A 392 12.29 13.64 8.16
N VAL A 393 12.30 12.41 7.65
CA VAL A 393 11.21 11.85 6.83
C VAL A 393 10.02 11.53 7.73
N LYS A 394 10.25 10.73 8.79
CA LYS A 394 9.22 10.40 9.80
C LYS A 394 9.81 10.36 11.19
N THR A 395 9.62 11.43 11.93
CA THR A 395 10.20 11.63 13.28
C THR A 395 9.78 10.56 14.29
N VAL A 396 8.63 9.90 14.09
CA VAL A 396 8.15 8.84 14.99
C VAL A 396 9.10 7.65 15.10
N TYR A 397 10.02 7.48 14.14
CA TYR A 397 11.03 6.41 14.19
C TYR A 397 12.37 6.85 14.82
N ILE A 398 12.45 8.00 15.44
CA ILE A 398 13.63 8.49 16.16
C ILE A 398 14.18 7.46 17.18
N TRP A 399 13.31 6.58 17.67
CA TRP A 399 13.67 5.53 18.64
C TRP A 399 14.73 4.56 18.12
N TYR A 400 14.97 4.47 16.81
CA TYR A 400 16.07 3.71 16.23
C TYR A 400 17.45 4.21 16.71
N VAL A 401 17.59 5.49 17.01
CA VAL A 401 18.84 6.06 17.56
C VAL A 401 19.22 5.38 18.88
N PHE A 402 18.25 5.05 19.72
CA PHE A 402 18.48 4.44 21.02
C PHE A 402 18.97 2.99 20.96
N LEU A 403 18.89 2.33 19.80
CA LEU A 403 19.54 1.02 19.61
C LEU A 403 21.05 1.12 19.82
N LEU A 404 21.70 2.25 19.53
CA LEU A 404 23.12 2.45 19.77
C LEU A 404 23.51 2.24 21.25
N LEU A 405 22.62 2.58 22.19
CA LEU A 405 22.84 2.38 23.63
C LEU A 405 22.91 0.90 24.03
N LEU A 406 22.36 0.02 23.18
CA LEU A 406 22.30 -1.42 23.43
C LEU A 406 23.50 -2.17 22.85
N LEU A 407 24.40 -1.48 22.12
CA LEU A 407 25.62 -2.08 21.61
C LEU A 407 26.52 -2.58 22.73
N PRO A 408 27.27 -3.67 22.54
CA PRO A 408 28.18 -4.19 23.57
C PRO A 408 29.40 -3.28 23.68
N MET A 409 29.47 -2.48 24.76
CA MET A 409 30.52 -1.51 25.02
C MET A 409 31.95 -2.12 24.96
N LYS A 410 32.07 -3.41 25.28
CA LYS A 410 33.37 -4.12 25.22
C LYS A 410 33.90 -4.26 23.78
N LYS A 411 33.01 -4.23 22.77
CA LYS A 411 33.38 -4.32 21.35
C LYS A 411 33.71 -2.96 20.73
N ILE A 412 33.41 -1.85 21.41
CA ILE A 412 33.61 -0.51 20.85
C ILE A 412 35.08 -0.11 21.04
N ALA A 413 35.80 -0.04 19.92
CA ALA A 413 37.24 0.30 19.90
C ALA A 413 37.48 1.83 19.98
N LEU A 414 36.87 2.48 20.99
CA LEU A 414 36.98 3.92 21.21
C LEU A 414 37.19 4.21 22.70
N PRO A 415 37.92 5.28 23.05
CA PRO A 415 38.01 5.74 24.44
C PRO A 415 36.63 6.02 25.02
N LYS A 416 36.39 5.60 26.28
CA LYS A 416 35.06 5.79 26.94
C LYS A 416 34.58 7.24 26.91
N LYS A 417 35.50 8.22 27.03
CA LYS A 417 35.18 9.65 26.93
C LYS A 417 34.62 10.06 25.57
N VAL A 418 35.17 9.50 24.48
CA VAL A 418 34.67 9.77 23.11
C VAL A 418 33.28 9.15 22.89
N ILE A 419 33.05 7.95 23.42
CA ILE A 419 31.73 7.31 23.37
C ILE A 419 30.70 8.13 24.14
N ALA A 420 31.02 8.57 25.36
CA ALA A 420 30.16 9.42 26.16
C ALA A 420 29.84 10.74 25.44
N LEU A 421 30.83 11.35 24.78
CA LEU A 421 30.67 12.58 24.03
C LEU A 421 29.75 12.37 22.78
N LEU A 422 29.93 11.26 22.03
CA LEU A 422 29.09 10.91 20.89
C LEU A 422 27.65 10.64 21.31
N LEU A 423 27.45 9.93 22.45
CA LEU A 423 26.10 9.66 22.97
C LEU A 423 25.45 10.95 23.51
N ALA A 424 26.22 11.83 24.17
CA ALA A 424 25.72 13.13 24.58
C ALA A 424 25.38 14.01 23.39
N GLY A 425 26.22 14.03 22.35
CA GLY A 425 25.96 14.74 21.10
C GLY A 425 24.71 14.22 20.38
N ALA A 426 24.53 12.89 20.29
CA ALA A 426 23.32 12.29 19.75
C ALA A 426 22.08 12.67 20.58
N GLY A 427 22.20 12.66 21.91
CA GLY A 427 21.14 13.12 22.82
C GLY A 427 20.76 14.58 22.60
N VAL A 428 21.76 15.46 22.46
CA VAL A 428 21.55 16.89 22.17
C VAL A 428 20.84 17.06 20.78
N VAL A 429 21.28 16.33 19.76
CA VAL A 429 20.63 16.37 18.44
C VAL A 429 19.17 15.93 18.53
N VAL A 430 18.88 14.87 19.29
CA VAL A 430 17.50 14.41 19.53
C VAL A 430 16.68 15.49 20.24
N VAL A 431 17.23 16.13 21.28
CA VAL A 431 16.56 17.20 22.03
C VAL A 431 16.35 18.42 21.14
N VAL A 432 17.35 18.83 20.36
CA VAL A 432 17.23 19.98 19.42
C VAL A 432 16.20 19.69 18.34
N ILE A 433 16.16 18.47 17.80
CA ILE A 433 15.13 18.06 16.83
C ILE A 433 13.75 18.07 17.50
N ALA A 434 13.63 17.54 18.71
CA ALA A 434 12.38 17.56 19.46
C ALA A 434 11.91 18.99 19.74
N ILE A 435 12.80 19.89 20.17
CA ILE A 435 12.49 21.30 20.42
C ILE A 435 12.10 22.03 19.12
N LYS A 436 12.80 21.78 18.00
CA LYS A 436 12.47 22.39 16.70
C LYS A 436 11.18 21.85 16.09
N LEU A 437 10.82 20.60 16.38
CA LEU A 437 9.57 19.99 15.94
C LEU A 437 8.38 20.36 16.83
N TRP A 438 8.64 20.74 18.09
CA TRP A 438 7.62 21.15 19.05
C TRP A 438 6.71 22.29 18.55
N PRO A 439 7.24 23.38 17.95
CA PRO A 439 6.39 24.41 17.34
C PRO A 439 5.61 23.90 16.14
N SER A 440 6.17 22.99 15.36
CA SER A 440 5.46 22.36 14.23
C SER A 440 4.37 21.40 14.69
N ILE A 441 4.56 20.71 15.79
CA ILE A 441 3.53 19.88 16.44
C ILE A 441 2.47 20.78 17.08
N SER A 442 2.86 21.89 17.70
CA SER A 442 1.90 22.86 18.29
C SER A 442 1.17 23.70 17.23
N SER A 443 1.79 23.98 16.09
CA SER A 443 1.16 24.70 14.97
C SER A 443 0.31 23.78 14.08
N LEU A 444 0.61 22.49 14.02
CA LEU A 444 -0.29 21.48 13.42
C LEU A 444 -1.62 21.39 14.19
N SER A 445 -1.61 21.68 15.50
CA SER A 445 -2.84 21.78 16.29
C SER A 445 -3.69 23.02 15.99
N THR A 446 -3.17 23.97 15.21
CA THR A 446 -3.88 25.21 14.85
C THR A 446 -4.11 25.40 13.34
N SER A 447 -3.43 24.61 12.48
CA SER A 447 -3.47 24.78 11.01
C SER A 447 -3.82 23.51 10.22
N GLY A 448 -4.03 22.38 10.87
CA GLY A 448 -4.38 21.13 10.21
C GLY A 448 -5.86 21.11 9.85
N LEU A 449 -6.16 21.16 8.55
CA LEU A 449 -7.45 20.85 7.92
C LEU A 449 -8.67 21.40 8.72
N ALA A 450 -8.78 22.72 8.80
CA ALA A 450 -10.10 23.31 9.04
C ALA A 450 -10.97 22.86 7.85
N PRO A 451 -12.06 22.10 8.08
CA PRO A 451 -13.06 21.96 7.05
C PRO A 451 -13.53 23.37 6.69
N SER A 452 -13.70 23.63 5.41
CA SER A 452 -14.19 24.91 4.88
C SER A 452 -15.62 25.24 5.32
N THR A 453 -16.13 24.55 6.32
CA THR A 453 -17.43 24.75 6.97
C THR A 453 -17.25 24.60 8.49
N GLY A 454 -17.18 25.73 9.15
CA GLY A 454 -17.36 26.04 10.58
C GLY A 454 -17.23 24.96 11.64
N GLU A 455 -16.37 25.28 12.64
CA GLU A 455 -16.52 24.85 14.03
C GLU A 455 -16.20 23.40 14.42
N MET A 456 -15.01 22.86 14.08
CA MET A 456 -14.42 21.81 14.92
C MET A 456 -12.92 22.02 15.10
N ASP A 457 -12.49 22.27 16.33
CA ASP A 457 -11.08 22.44 16.68
C ASP A 457 -10.34 21.11 16.67
N GLY A 458 -9.11 21.12 16.17
CA GLY A 458 -8.19 19.98 16.26
C GLY A 458 -7.72 19.75 17.71
N VAL A 459 -7.31 18.52 18.00
CA VAL A 459 -6.81 18.14 19.33
C VAL A 459 -5.50 18.84 19.65
N SER A 460 -5.40 19.46 20.82
CA SER A 460 -4.19 20.11 21.35
C SER A 460 -3.67 19.41 22.61
N ILE A 461 -2.42 19.68 22.98
CA ILE A 461 -1.84 19.14 24.24
C ILE A 461 -2.62 19.66 25.44
N SER A 462 -3.05 20.92 25.43
CA SER A 462 -3.88 21.49 26.48
C SER A 462 -5.23 20.80 26.61
N TYR A 463 -5.84 20.41 25.48
CA TYR A 463 -7.05 19.61 25.49
C TYR A 463 -6.84 18.26 26.19
N ILE A 464 -5.76 17.52 25.86
CA ILE A 464 -5.44 16.23 26.49
C ILE A 464 -5.26 16.39 28.00
N MET A 465 -4.53 17.42 28.44
CA MET A 465 -4.28 17.65 29.86
C MET A 465 -5.56 17.98 30.63
N ASN A 466 -6.48 18.69 30.00
CA ASN A 466 -7.76 19.05 30.62
C ASN A 466 -8.80 17.91 30.54
N ASN A 467 -8.65 17.00 29.57
CA ASN A 467 -9.60 15.89 29.31
C ASN A 467 -8.90 14.52 29.26
N PRO A 468 -8.19 14.07 30.30
CA PRO A 468 -7.39 12.85 30.26
C PRO A 468 -8.26 11.58 30.09
N LYS A 469 -9.51 11.57 30.56
CA LYS A 469 -10.44 10.45 30.38
C LYS A 469 -10.81 10.28 28.91
N ASP A 470 -11.10 11.39 28.24
CA ASP A 470 -11.41 11.38 26.80
C ASP A 470 -10.23 10.87 25.98
N PHE A 471 -9.04 11.36 26.26
CA PHE A 471 -7.80 10.88 25.63
C PHE A 471 -7.62 9.36 25.79
N ILE A 472 -7.75 8.82 27.02
CA ILE A 472 -7.60 7.40 27.28
C ILE A 472 -8.68 6.59 26.54
N THR A 473 -9.91 7.10 26.49
CA THR A 473 -11.02 6.44 25.79
C THR A 473 -10.77 6.39 24.28
N VAL A 474 -10.41 7.53 23.67
CA VAL A 474 -10.12 7.62 22.23
C VAL A 474 -8.92 6.75 21.85
N LEU A 475 -7.86 6.78 22.67
CA LEU A 475 -6.69 5.92 22.45
C LEU A 475 -7.03 4.43 22.60
N GLY A 476 -7.78 4.06 23.64
CA GLY A 476 -8.25 2.69 23.86
C GLY A 476 -9.12 2.17 22.72
N ASN A 477 -10.08 2.98 22.27
CA ASN A 477 -10.93 2.69 21.11
C ASN A 477 -10.13 2.50 19.82
N SER A 478 -9.04 3.26 19.67
CA SER A 478 -8.18 3.18 18.48
C SER A 478 -7.23 1.99 18.53
N LEU A 479 -6.74 1.61 19.70
CA LEU A 479 -5.90 0.42 19.88
C LEU A 479 -6.69 -0.88 19.72
N PHE A 480 -7.96 -0.87 20.16
CA PHE A 480 -8.84 -2.03 20.16
C PHE A 480 -10.20 -1.69 19.50
N PRO A 481 -10.22 -1.33 18.21
CA PRO A 481 -11.42 -0.83 17.54
C PRO A 481 -12.55 -1.87 17.48
N GLU A 482 -12.22 -3.15 17.47
CA GLU A 482 -13.20 -4.25 17.51
C GLU A 482 -13.95 -4.32 18.84
N LEU A 483 -13.22 -4.11 19.96
CA LEU A 483 -13.82 -4.10 21.31
C LEU A 483 -14.68 -2.84 21.54
N ALA A 484 -14.37 -1.77 20.85
CA ALA A 484 -15.13 -0.50 20.91
C ALA A 484 -16.46 -0.54 20.14
N GLY A 485 -16.76 -1.64 19.43
CA GLY A 485 -18.03 -1.84 18.73
C GLY A 485 -18.22 -0.97 17.47
N PHE A 486 -17.13 -0.58 16.82
CA PHE A 486 -17.23 0.13 15.53
C PHE A 486 -17.73 -0.83 14.44
N LYS A 487 -18.67 -0.36 13.61
CA LYS A 487 -19.22 -1.13 12.48
C LYS A 487 -18.15 -1.55 11.47
N TYR A 488 -17.14 -0.67 11.29
CA TYR A 488 -15.99 -0.89 10.41
C TYR A 488 -14.70 -0.62 11.20
N PRO A 489 -14.19 -1.61 11.95
CA PRO A 489 -12.95 -1.44 12.70
C PRO A 489 -11.74 -1.35 11.76
N GLU A 490 -10.77 -0.51 12.09
CA GLU A 490 -9.50 -0.50 11.40
C GLU A 490 -8.77 -1.81 11.62
N ARG A 491 -8.42 -2.47 10.53
CA ARG A 491 -7.70 -3.75 10.54
C ARG A 491 -6.21 -3.50 10.32
N TYR A 492 -5.51 -2.99 11.32
CA TYR A 492 -4.10 -2.60 11.21
C TYR A 492 -3.19 -3.68 10.66
N LEU A 493 -3.39 -4.93 11.01
CA LEU A 493 -2.60 -6.05 10.50
C LEU A 493 -2.86 -6.28 9.00
N SER A 494 -4.11 -6.30 8.59
CA SER A 494 -4.52 -6.43 7.20
C SER A 494 -3.94 -5.30 6.34
N THR A 495 -4.06 -4.07 6.81
CA THR A 495 -3.54 -2.88 6.12
C THR A 495 -2.02 -2.77 6.16
N SER A 496 -1.33 -3.42 7.12
CA SER A 496 0.13 -3.53 7.12
C SER A 496 0.65 -4.49 6.06
N PHE A 497 -0.10 -5.52 5.70
CA PHE A 497 0.36 -6.53 4.76
C PHE A 497 -0.04 -6.24 3.32
N GLY A 498 -1.16 -5.55 3.13
CA GLY A 498 -1.62 -5.09 1.83
C GLY A 498 -2.81 -4.16 1.96
N GLN A 499 -2.64 -2.95 1.45
CA GLN A 499 -3.65 -1.92 1.41
C GLN A 499 -3.60 -1.23 0.06
N VAL A 500 -4.75 -1.06 -0.56
CA VAL A 500 -4.89 -0.22 -1.74
C VAL A 500 -6.03 0.75 -1.51
N LEU A 501 -5.76 2.03 -1.73
CA LEU A 501 -6.74 3.08 -1.68
C LEU A 501 -7.02 3.49 -3.13
N ALA A 502 -8.04 2.92 -3.75
CA ALA A 502 -8.47 3.38 -5.05
C ALA A 502 -9.51 4.49 -4.90
N ALA A 503 -9.43 5.46 -5.78
CA ALA A 503 -10.53 6.39 -5.95
C ALA A 503 -11.65 5.66 -6.70
N ASP A 504 -12.75 5.39 -6.02
CA ASP A 504 -14.00 5.14 -6.71
C ASP A 504 -14.57 6.52 -7.08
N ARG A 505 -14.75 6.78 -8.37
CA ARG A 505 -15.29 8.03 -8.90
C ARG A 505 -16.62 8.44 -8.24
N TYR A 506 -17.34 7.51 -7.63
CA TYR A 506 -18.76 7.66 -7.28
C TYR A 506 -19.10 7.50 -5.81
N SER A 507 -18.37 6.66 -5.08
CA SER A 507 -18.61 6.42 -3.66
C SER A 507 -17.54 7.02 -2.76
N GLY A 508 -16.56 7.72 -3.33
CA GLY A 508 -15.37 8.14 -2.63
C GLY A 508 -14.25 7.08 -2.69
N ARG A 509 -13.29 7.18 -1.78
CA ARG A 509 -12.15 6.26 -1.74
C ARG A 509 -12.54 4.93 -1.11
N ASP A 510 -12.51 3.85 -1.89
CA ASP A 510 -12.67 2.50 -1.35
C ASP A 510 -11.33 1.95 -0.89
N LEU A 511 -11.33 1.38 0.31
CA LEU A 511 -10.14 0.82 0.94
C LEU A 511 -10.16 -0.70 0.81
N TYR A 512 -9.38 -1.24 -0.12
CA TYR A 512 -9.15 -2.67 -0.22
C TYR A 512 -8.03 -3.11 0.70
N THR A 513 -8.30 -4.12 1.56
CA THR A 513 -7.33 -4.64 2.53
C THR A 513 -7.11 -6.13 2.33
N MET A 514 -5.92 -6.61 2.70
CA MET A 514 -5.59 -8.03 2.56
C MET A 514 -6.58 -8.93 3.32
N PRO A 515 -7.14 -9.97 2.69
CA PRO A 515 -8.03 -10.94 3.34
C PRO A 515 -7.37 -11.63 4.53
N ALA A 516 -8.15 -11.94 5.57
CA ALA A 516 -7.65 -12.52 6.82
C ALA A 516 -6.87 -13.83 6.64
N TRP A 517 -7.27 -14.69 5.70
CA TRP A 517 -6.57 -15.93 5.41
C TRP A 517 -5.18 -15.71 4.77
N MET A 518 -5.04 -14.67 3.92
CA MET A 518 -3.73 -14.27 3.39
C MET A 518 -2.86 -13.67 4.49
N CYS A 519 -3.45 -12.88 5.40
CA CYS A 519 -2.73 -12.37 6.58
C CYS A 519 -2.20 -13.52 7.45
N ALA A 520 -2.98 -14.56 7.66
CA ALA A 520 -2.53 -15.75 8.38
C ALA A 520 -1.36 -16.44 7.66
N ALA A 521 -1.42 -16.58 6.33
CA ALA A 521 -0.33 -17.15 5.54
C ALA A 521 0.96 -16.29 5.63
N VAL A 522 0.84 -14.97 5.59
CA VAL A 522 1.97 -14.04 5.81
C VAL A 522 2.58 -14.25 7.18
N LEU A 523 1.76 -14.28 8.24
CA LEU A 523 2.25 -14.45 9.61
C LEU A 523 2.98 -15.79 9.79
N ILE A 524 2.41 -16.89 9.30
CA ILE A 524 3.04 -18.21 9.37
C ILE A 524 4.37 -18.19 8.61
N THR A 525 4.40 -17.62 7.41
CA THR A 525 5.61 -17.53 6.59
C THR A 525 6.69 -16.68 7.28
N ALA A 526 6.30 -15.55 7.86
CA ALA A 526 7.19 -14.68 8.62
C ALA A 526 7.76 -15.39 9.87
N MET A 527 6.93 -16.14 10.60
CA MET A 527 7.39 -16.94 11.74
C MET A 527 8.39 -18.01 11.31
N ILE A 528 8.12 -18.73 10.22
CA ILE A 528 9.05 -19.71 9.65
C ILE A 528 10.36 -19.01 9.25
N GLY A 529 10.30 -17.81 8.69
CA GLY A 529 11.46 -16.98 8.33
C GLY A 529 12.34 -16.56 9.51
N LEU A 530 11.84 -16.69 10.75
CA LEU A 530 12.58 -16.44 11.99
C LEU A 530 13.21 -17.72 12.59
N GLU A 531 13.16 -18.84 11.89
CA GLU A 531 13.69 -20.13 12.40
C GLU A 531 15.15 -20.04 12.85
N ASP A 532 16.00 -19.33 12.08
CA ASP A 532 17.45 -19.20 12.37
C ASP A 532 17.76 -18.29 13.57
N THR A 533 16.74 -17.68 14.21
CA THR A 533 16.92 -16.85 15.42
C THR A 533 17.07 -17.68 16.70
N LYS A 534 17.11 -19.01 16.63
CA LYS A 534 17.34 -19.93 17.76
C LYS A 534 18.57 -19.54 18.58
N GLU A 535 19.65 -19.13 17.92
CA GLU A 535 20.90 -18.70 18.53
C GLU A 535 21.02 -17.16 18.64
N ASN A 536 19.93 -16.44 18.85
CA ASN A 536 19.97 -14.99 18.98
C ASN A 536 20.90 -14.57 20.15
N PRO A 537 22.00 -13.82 19.89
CA PRO A 537 22.99 -13.47 20.90
C PRO A 537 22.52 -12.32 21.81
N ILE A 538 21.44 -11.64 21.43
CA ILE A 538 20.92 -10.50 22.20
C ILE A 538 20.28 -10.99 23.49
N SER A 539 20.77 -10.52 24.64
CA SER A 539 20.26 -10.93 25.96
C SER A 539 18.79 -10.56 26.15
N ALA A 540 18.07 -11.32 26.99
CA ALA A 540 16.64 -11.10 27.25
C ALA A 540 16.34 -9.66 27.69
N ARG A 541 17.17 -9.05 28.55
CA ARG A 541 17.01 -7.65 28.99
C ARG A 541 17.10 -6.66 27.81
N LYS A 542 18.04 -6.87 26.90
CA LYS A 542 18.18 -6.00 25.71
C LYS A 542 17.04 -6.23 24.71
N ARG A 543 16.59 -7.46 24.53
CA ARG A 543 15.42 -7.77 23.70
C ARG A 543 14.17 -7.06 24.23
N MET A 544 13.97 -7.08 25.57
CA MET A 544 12.89 -6.34 26.21
C MET A 544 13.02 -4.82 25.98
N ALA A 545 14.24 -4.26 26.08
CA ALA A 545 14.47 -2.86 25.77
C ALA A 545 14.13 -2.53 24.30
N ILE A 546 14.50 -3.40 23.34
CA ILE A 546 14.13 -3.23 21.91
C ILE A 546 12.61 -3.31 21.73
N THR A 547 11.94 -4.21 22.44
CA THR A 547 10.46 -4.28 22.43
C THR A 547 9.85 -2.98 22.96
N CYS A 548 10.36 -2.42 24.04
CA CYS A 548 9.91 -1.13 24.56
C CYS A 548 10.11 0.00 23.53
N LEU A 549 11.25 0.03 22.81
CA LEU A 549 11.46 1.00 21.73
C LEU A 549 10.43 0.84 20.62
N GLY A 550 10.11 -0.41 20.23
CA GLY A 550 9.04 -0.71 19.28
C GLY A 550 7.66 -0.22 19.75
N CYS A 551 7.33 -0.45 21.03
CA CYS A 551 6.09 0.07 21.62
C CYS A 551 6.04 1.60 21.62
N CYS A 552 7.19 2.26 21.90
CA CYS A 552 7.28 3.73 21.82
C CYS A 552 7.06 4.24 20.38
N MET A 553 7.54 3.51 19.35
CA MET A 553 7.27 3.86 17.95
C MET A 553 5.78 3.73 17.63
N VAL A 554 5.14 2.62 18.02
CA VAL A 554 3.69 2.40 17.83
C VAL A 554 2.91 3.53 18.52
N PHE A 555 3.20 3.81 19.78
CA PHE A 555 2.56 4.90 20.51
C PHE A 555 2.80 6.26 19.84
N GLY A 556 4.00 6.50 19.34
CA GLY A 556 4.35 7.71 18.58
C GLY A 556 3.50 7.88 17.32
N VAL A 557 3.21 6.79 16.59
CA VAL A 557 2.31 6.82 15.42
C VAL A 557 0.90 7.25 15.85
N PHE A 558 0.34 6.64 16.91
CA PHE A 558 -0.98 7.02 17.41
C PHE A 558 -1.04 8.48 17.83
N MET A 559 -0.02 8.96 18.56
CA MET A 559 0.05 10.35 18.99
C MET A 559 0.19 11.32 17.82
N ALA A 560 1.03 10.99 16.82
CA ALA A 560 1.19 11.83 15.64
C ALA A 560 -0.13 12.00 14.88
N MET A 561 -0.89 10.91 14.69
CA MET A 561 -2.18 10.95 14.01
C MET A 561 -3.28 11.59 14.87
N TYR A 562 -3.19 11.46 16.19
CA TYR A 562 -4.12 12.10 17.10
C TYR A 562 -4.06 13.63 16.99
N PHE A 563 -2.84 14.18 16.87
CA PHE A 563 -2.67 15.63 16.66
C PHE A 563 -2.90 16.09 15.22
N ALA A 564 -2.60 15.25 14.22
CA ALA A 564 -2.62 15.66 12.83
C ALA A 564 -4.00 15.51 12.15
N SER A 565 -4.79 14.50 12.56
CA SER A 565 -5.97 14.09 11.78
C SER A 565 -7.24 13.93 12.63
N THR A 566 -7.19 14.17 13.95
CA THR A 566 -8.31 13.88 14.84
C THR A 566 -8.93 15.19 15.37
N LEU A 567 -10.23 15.29 15.25
CA LEU A 567 -11.01 16.43 15.78
C LEU A 567 -11.43 16.18 17.22
N ILE A 568 -11.64 17.25 17.99
CA ILE A 568 -12.24 17.17 19.32
C ILE A 568 -13.61 16.49 19.22
N ALA A 569 -13.97 15.69 20.22
CA ALA A 569 -15.16 14.85 20.26
C ALA A 569 -15.15 13.60 19.34
N SER A 570 -14.07 13.34 18.62
CA SER A 570 -13.92 12.08 17.87
C SER A 570 -13.85 10.88 18.81
N ARG A 571 -14.50 9.78 18.43
CA ARG A 571 -14.49 8.54 19.22
C ARG A 571 -13.24 7.67 19.01
N LYS A 572 -12.48 7.92 17.95
CA LYS A 572 -11.26 7.21 17.57
C LYS A 572 -10.28 8.15 16.89
N ILE A 573 -9.02 7.74 16.79
CA ILE A 573 -7.98 8.46 16.05
C ILE A 573 -8.12 8.12 14.57
N TYR A 574 -8.19 9.13 13.72
CA TYR A 574 -8.29 8.98 12.27
C TYR A 574 -6.92 8.97 11.57
N GLY A 575 -6.89 8.43 10.35
CA GLY A 575 -5.71 8.48 9.49
C GLY A 575 -4.60 7.47 9.82
N ILE A 576 -4.80 6.58 10.81
CA ILE A 576 -3.83 5.53 11.12
C ILE A 576 -3.89 4.48 10.00
N SER A 577 -2.76 4.27 9.33
CA SER A 577 -2.59 3.22 8.33
C SER A 577 -1.61 2.14 8.84
N GLY A 578 -1.90 0.88 8.52
CA GLY A 578 -1.05 -0.25 8.89
C GLY A 578 0.38 -0.14 8.36
N ARG A 579 0.61 0.54 7.23
CA ARG A 579 1.94 0.82 6.67
C ARG A 579 2.91 1.48 7.66
N TYR A 580 2.38 2.24 8.62
CA TYR A 580 3.20 2.90 9.65
C TYR A 580 3.80 1.94 10.67
N PHE A 581 3.32 0.69 10.75
CA PHE A 581 3.85 -0.33 11.66
C PHE A 581 4.93 -1.22 11.01
N LEU A 582 5.08 -1.19 9.68
CA LEU A 582 6.10 -1.98 8.97
C LEU A 582 7.53 -1.73 9.48
N PRO A 583 7.97 -0.48 9.77
CA PRO A 583 9.27 -0.24 10.37
C PRO A 583 9.44 -0.92 11.74
N VAL A 584 8.38 -1.05 12.53
CA VAL A 584 8.45 -1.75 13.83
C VAL A 584 8.68 -3.24 13.64
N TYR A 585 8.08 -3.86 12.60
CA TYR A 585 8.30 -5.27 12.30
C TYR A 585 9.77 -5.58 11.94
N ALA A 586 10.52 -4.62 11.41
CA ALA A 586 11.95 -4.78 11.15
C ALA A 586 12.78 -5.08 12.40
N LEU A 587 12.26 -4.81 13.60
CA LEU A 587 12.90 -5.14 14.87
C LEU A 587 12.70 -6.60 15.31
N LEU A 588 11.77 -7.34 14.70
CA LEU A 588 11.41 -8.71 15.13
C LEU A 588 12.60 -9.68 15.13
N PRO A 589 13.53 -9.70 14.15
CA PRO A 589 14.70 -10.56 14.21
C PRO A 589 15.63 -10.28 15.41
N LEU A 590 15.61 -9.05 15.94
CA LEU A 590 16.38 -8.65 17.12
C LEU A 590 15.70 -9.11 18.42
N ILE A 591 14.36 -9.13 18.42
CA ILE A 591 13.52 -9.41 19.60
C ILE A 591 13.30 -10.90 19.77
N VAL A 592 12.98 -11.60 18.67
CA VAL A 592 12.55 -13.01 18.71
C VAL A 592 13.77 -13.92 18.93
N LYS A 593 13.56 -14.92 19.77
CA LYS A 593 14.43 -16.09 19.91
C LYS A 593 13.56 -17.33 19.72
N ASN A 594 13.71 -18.00 18.58
CA ASN A 594 12.97 -19.21 18.31
C ASN A 594 13.42 -20.35 19.24
N LEU A 595 12.54 -20.79 20.11
CA LEU A 595 12.74 -21.93 21.03
C LEU A 595 11.77 -23.06 20.77
N TRP A 596 10.85 -22.92 19.80
CA TRP A 596 9.63 -23.72 19.74
C TRP A 596 9.61 -24.72 18.59
N PHE A 597 10.26 -24.41 17.46
CA PHE A 597 10.21 -25.27 16.29
C PHE A 597 11.52 -25.28 15.50
N GLU A 598 11.72 -26.36 14.79
CA GLU A 598 12.78 -26.54 13.81
C GLU A 598 12.14 -27.12 12.55
N VAL A 599 12.46 -26.56 11.41
CA VAL A 599 11.89 -27.00 10.13
C VAL A 599 12.85 -27.89 9.36
N LYS A 600 12.29 -28.93 8.72
CA LYS A 600 13.06 -29.95 7.96
C LYS A 600 12.93 -29.73 6.45
N PHE A 601 12.74 -28.51 6.00
CA PHE A 601 12.69 -28.13 4.58
C PHE A 601 13.53 -26.89 4.30
N ASP A 602 13.73 -26.56 3.03
CA ASP A 602 14.45 -25.36 2.62
C ASP A 602 13.57 -24.11 2.86
N VAL A 603 13.75 -23.50 4.04
CA VAL A 603 12.99 -22.32 4.51
C VAL A 603 13.06 -21.19 3.48
N LYS A 604 14.24 -20.94 2.91
CA LYS A 604 14.43 -19.89 1.90
C LYS A 604 13.51 -20.10 0.69
N LYS A 605 13.51 -21.32 0.12
CA LYS A 605 12.70 -21.60 -1.08
C LYS A 605 11.22 -21.56 -0.80
N VAL A 606 10.78 -22.17 0.30
CA VAL A 606 9.36 -22.22 0.66
C VAL A 606 8.83 -20.83 0.96
N CYS A 607 9.50 -20.05 1.82
CA CYS A 607 9.05 -18.71 2.15
C CYS A 607 9.03 -17.78 0.93
N MET A 608 10.07 -17.80 0.09
CA MET A 608 10.10 -17.01 -1.15
C MET A 608 8.95 -17.38 -2.09
N ALA A 609 8.69 -18.68 -2.28
CA ALA A 609 7.60 -19.14 -3.14
C ALA A 609 6.22 -18.75 -2.59
N VAL A 610 6.01 -18.88 -1.28
CA VAL A 610 4.75 -18.48 -0.63
C VAL A 610 4.54 -16.97 -0.76
N MET A 611 5.57 -16.14 -0.57
CA MET A 611 5.46 -14.70 -0.73
C MET A 611 5.16 -14.29 -2.18
N VAL A 612 5.74 -15.00 -3.16
CA VAL A 612 5.37 -14.80 -4.59
C VAL A 612 3.91 -15.15 -4.82
N LEU A 613 3.43 -16.29 -4.31
CA LEU A 613 2.02 -16.69 -4.42
C LEU A 613 1.10 -15.65 -3.78
N ILE A 614 1.40 -15.21 -2.55
CA ILE A 614 0.61 -14.18 -1.87
C ILE A 614 0.52 -12.91 -2.73
N ASN A 615 1.65 -12.43 -3.30
CA ASN A 615 1.63 -11.26 -4.17
C ASN A 615 0.80 -11.48 -5.41
N LEU A 616 0.99 -12.60 -6.13
CA LEU A 616 0.23 -12.88 -7.35
C LEU A 616 -1.28 -12.95 -7.08
N PHE A 617 -1.69 -13.63 -6.00
CA PHE A 617 -3.10 -13.72 -5.63
C PHE A 617 -3.67 -12.42 -5.11
N TYR A 618 -2.92 -11.69 -4.27
CA TYR A 618 -3.37 -10.42 -3.73
C TYR A 618 -3.56 -9.38 -4.84
N TRP A 619 -2.56 -9.20 -5.71
CA TRP A 619 -2.63 -8.23 -6.80
C TRP A 619 -3.65 -8.63 -7.86
N PHE A 620 -3.83 -9.93 -8.09
CA PHE A 620 -4.92 -10.39 -8.91
C PHE A 620 -6.29 -10.06 -8.33
N ASP A 621 -6.47 -10.28 -7.03
CA ASP A 621 -7.71 -9.97 -6.34
C ASP A 621 -8.01 -8.45 -6.38
N VAL A 622 -6.99 -7.62 -6.15
CA VAL A 622 -7.06 -6.17 -6.28
C VAL A 622 -7.41 -5.77 -7.73
N PHE A 623 -6.65 -6.29 -8.71
CA PHE A 623 -6.91 -6.03 -10.12
C PHE A 623 -8.34 -6.40 -10.50
N TRP A 624 -8.80 -7.57 -10.07
CA TRP A 624 -10.15 -8.02 -10.33
C TRP A 624 -11.20 -7.12 -9.69
N HIS A 625 -11.01 -6.76 -8.44
CA HIS A 625 -11.92 -5.88 -7.72
C HIS A 625 -12.08 -4.53 -8.43
N TYR A 626 -10.99 -3.91 -8.84
CA TYR A 626 -11.02 -2.60 -9.49
C TYR A 626 -11.31 -2.66 -10.99
N SER A 627 -10.80 -3.63 -11.75
CA SER A 627 -11.12 -3.77 -13.16
C SER A 627 -12.60 -3.99 -13.39
N TYR A 628 -13.21 -4.73 -12.47
CA TYR A 628 -14.60 -5.10 -12.58
C TYR A 628 -15.53 -3.90 -12.42
N VAL A 629 -15.24 -3.04 -11.49
CA VAL A 629 -15.96 -1.76 -11.30
C VAL A 629 -15.82 -0.86 -12.53
N TYR A 630 -14.73 -1.00 -13.30
CA TYR A 630 -14.39 -0.10 -14.40
C TYR A 630 -14.77 -0.59 -15.81
N PHE A 631 -14.97 -1.89 -16.03
CA PHE A 631 -15.45 -2.39 -17.33
C PHE A 631 -16.90 -2.01 -17.63
N ALA A 632 -17.63 -1.52 -16.65
CA ALA A 632 -18.99 -1.01 -16.78
C ALA A 632 -19.04 0.53 -16.92
N GLN A 633 -18.00 1.18 -17.41
CA GLN A 633 -18.00 2.65 -17.56
C GLN A 633 -18.89 3.12 -18.71
N PRO A 634 -19.55 4.29 -18.56
CA PRO A 634 -20.21 4.93 -19.69
C PRO A 634 -19.19 5.24 -20.78
N VAL A 635 -19.49 4.88 -22.00
CA VAL A 635 -18.70 5.33 -23.15
C VAL A 635 -19.04 6.80 -23.36
N VAL A 636 -18.11 7.69 -23.03
CA VAL A 636 -18.22 9.12 -23.31
C VAL A 636 -18.05 9.35 -24.80
#